data_688bdbff88b645bc55cda3891b8c1b76
#
_entry.id   688bdbff88b645bc55cda3891b8c1b76
#
_cell.length_a   1.000
_cell.length_b   1.000
_cell.length_c   1.000
_cell.angle_alpha   90.00
_cell.angle_beta   90.00
_cell.angle_gamma   90.00
#
_symmetry.space_group_name_H-M   'P 1'
#
loop_
_entity.id
_entity.type
_entity.pdbx_description
1 polymer ?
#
loop_
_entity_poly.entity_id
_entity_poly.type
_entity_poly.pdbx_seq_one_letter_code
_entity_poly.pdbx_strand_id
1 'polypeptide(L)'
;MVSVNYAEVVGKLCDVGYAETEARASLIGLQLRIVPFDEGLAFDAGWLRSSARCRSLSLGDRACLAFGRRLGLPVLTTDRAWRDAEVGVEVVVVR
;
A
#
# COMPACT_ATOMS: atom_id res chain seq x y z
N MET A 1 0.83 1.35 8.01
CA MET A 1 0.07 0.82 6.85
C MET A 1 -1.15 1.70 6.61
N VAL A 2 -1.38 2.06 5.36
CA VAL A 2 -2.56 2.86 4.99
C VAL A 2 -3.81 1.96 5.01
N SER A 3 -4.95 2.51 5.39
CA SER A 3 -6.18 1.73 5.56
C SER A 3 -6.64 1.01 4.28
N VAL A 4 -6.40 1.58 3.10
CA VAL A 4 -6.73 0.88 1.84
C VAL A 4 -5.88 -0.38 1.67
N ASN A 5 -4.63 -0.34 2.05
CA ASN A 5 -3.76 -1.52 1.99
C ASN A 5 -4.18 -2.57 3.04
N TYR A 6 -4.61 -2.12 4.22
CA TYR A 6 -5.17 -2.98 5.24
C TYR A 6 -6.41 -3.72 4.70
N ALA A 7 -7.30 -3.01 4.01
CA ALA A 7 -8.49 -3.62 3.41
C ALA A 7 -8.11 -4.70 2.40
N GLU A 8 -7.06 -4.48 1.60
CA GLU A 8 -6.60 -5.50 0.66
C GLU A 8 -6.08 -6.76 1.37
N VAL A 9 -5.36 -6.58 2.48
CA VAL A 9 -4.89 -7.71 3.28
C VAL A 9 -6.08 -8.50 3.84
N VAL A 10 -7.07 -7.82 4.38
CA VAL A 10 -8.30 -8.46 4.88
C VAL A 10 -8.98 -9.24 3.76
N GLY A 11 -9.08 -8.63 2.57
CA GLY A 11 -9.66 -9.30 1.41
C GLY A 11 -8.95 -10.59 1.04
N LYS A 12 -7.62 -10.59 1.09
CA LYS A 12 -6.84 -11.79 0.81
C LYS A 12 -7.05 -12.89 1.85
N LEU A 13 -7.16 -12.53 3.13
CA LEU A 13 -7.47 -13.50 4.17
C LEU A 13 -8.85 -14.13 3.94
N CYS A 14 -9.82 -13.32 3.53
CA CYS A 14 -11.14 -13.81 3.14
C CYS A 14 -11.05 -14.81 1.99
N ASP A 15 -10.27 -14.47 0.96
CA ASP A 15 -10.14 -15.30 -0.24
C ASP A 15 -9.51 -16.66 0.05
N VAL A 16 -8.60 -16.74 1.02
CA VAL A 16 -7.97 -18.02 1.40
C VAL A 16 -8.76 -18.78 2.46
N GLY A 17 -9.94 -18.29 2.82
CA GLY A 17 -10.88 -19.06 3.66
C GLY A 17 -10.82 -18.79 5.15
N TYR A 18 -10.17 -17.71 5.60
CA TYR A 18 -10.20 -17.36 7.02
C TYR A 18 -11.62 -17.00 7.45
N ALA A 19 -12.03 -17.45 8.63
CA ALA A 19 -13.22 -16.93 9.28
C ALA A 19 -12.97 -15.51 9.78
N GLU A 20 -14.00 -14.71 9.89
CA GLU A 20 -13.85 -13.31 10.32
C GLU A 20 -13.11 -13.19 11.65
N THR A 21 -13.47 -14.03 12.63
CA THR A 21 -12.82 -14.03 13.95
C THR A 21 -11.35 -14.38 13.87
N GLU A 22 -11.00 -15.33 13.02
CA GLU A 22 -9.60 -15.72 12.80
C GLU A 22 -8.79 -14.59 12.16
N ALA A 23 -9.37 -13.94 11.15
CA ALA A 23 -8.71 -12.83 10.47
C ALA A 23 -8.47 -11.68 11.44
N ARG A 24 -9.47 -11.31 12.26
CA ARG A 24 -9.33 -10.24 13.25
C ARG A 24 -8.24 -10.55 14.27
N ALA A 25 -8.24 -11.78 14.80
CA ALA A 25 -7.24 -12.20 15.79
C ALA A 25 -5.82 -12.14 15.21
N SER A 26 -5.65 -12.62 13.98
CA SER A 26 -4.34 -12.60 13.31
C SER A 26 -3.82 -11.18 13.11
N LEU A 27 -4.68 -10.25 12.67
CA LEU A 27 -4.30 -8.86 12.43
C LEU A 27 -4.01 -8.10 13.71
N ILE A 28 -4.81 -8.33 14.76
CA ILE A 28 -4.57 -7.73 16.08
C ILE A 28 -3.21 -8.17 16.62
N GLY A 29 -2.86 -9.45 16.43
CA GLY A 29 -1.58 -9.99 16.89
C GLY A 29 -0.37 -9.33 16.25
N LEU A 30 -0.51 -8.75 15.06
CA LEU A 30 0.57 -8.06 14.37
C LEU A 30 0.80 -6.64 14.90
N GLN A 31 -0.10 -6.10 15.70
CA GLN A 31 0.01 -4.75 16.26
C GLN A 31 0.29 -3.67 15.22
N LEU A 32 -0.40 -3.75 14.09
CA LEU A 32 -0.23 -2.82 12.98
C LEU A 32 -0.75 -1.43 13.35
N ARG A 33 -0.02 -0.40 12.94
CA ARG A 33 -0.52 0.96 13.00
C ARG A 33 -1.21 1.28 11.68
N ILE A 34 -2.52 1.50 11.73
CA ILE A 34 -3.32 1.79 10.54
C ILE A 34 -3.53 3.29 10.45
N VAL A 35 -3.18 3.86 9.28
CA VAL A 35 -3.31 5.29 9.00
C VAL A 35 -4.48 5.47 8.02
N PRO A 36 -5.40 6.39 8.29
CA PRO A 36 -6.53 6.63 7.38
C PRO A 36 -6.06 7.06 5.99
N PHE A 37 -6.73 6.52 4.97
CA PHE A 37 -6.55 6.97 3.59
C PHE A 37 -7.37 8.26 3.43
N ASP A 38 -6.80 9.36 3.90
CA ASP A 38 -7.48 10.66 3.94
C ASP A 38 -7.54 11.31 2.55
N GLU A 39 -8.20 12.47 2.47
CA GLU A 39 -8.38 13.19 1.21
C GLU A 39 -7.05 13.53 0.55
N GLY A 40 -6.06 13.95 1.33
CA GLY A 40 -4.73 14.30 0.81
C GLY A 40 -4.02 13.10 0.21
N LEU A 41 -4.01 11.97 0.91
CA LEU A 41 -3.44 10.73 0.38
C LEU A 41 -4.21 10.23 -0.84
N ALA A 42 -5.53 10.37 -0.82
CA ALA A 42 -6.36 9.97 -1.96
C ALA A 42 -6.03 10.79 -3.20
N PHE A 43 -5.87 12.10 -3.05
CA PHE A 43 -5.47 12.96 -4.17
C PHE A 43 -4.09 12.55 -4.68
N ASP A 44 -3.11 12.42 -3.80
CA ASP A 44 -1.73 12.08 -4.18
C ASP A 44 -1.67 10.72 -4.89
N ALA A 45 -2.35 9.73 -4.35
CA ALA A 45 -2.41 8.39 -4.96
C ALA A 45 -3.08 8.44 -6.34
N GLY A 46 -4.15 9.21 -6.47
CA GLY A 46 -4.84 9.40 -7.75
C GLY A 46 -3.96 10.10 -8.76
N TRP A 47 -3.29 11.15 -8.34
CA TRP A 47 -2.43 11.96 -9.22
C TRP A 47 -1.20 11.19 -9.72
N LEU A 48 -0.75 10.16 -9.01
CA LEU A 48 0.35 9.31 -9.47
C LEU A 48 0.07 8.67 -10.85
N ARG A 49 -1.19 8.57 -11.25
CA ARG A 49 -1.52 8.09 -12.60
C ARG A 49 -1.03 9.02 -13.71
N SER A 50 -0.70 10.26 -13.39
CA SER A 50 -0.12 11.18 -14.37
C SER A 50 1.29 10.73 -14.77
N SER A 51 1.97 9.95 -13.93
CA SER A 51 3.25 9.34 -14.27
C SER A 51 3.02 8.08 -15.09
N ALA A 52 3.64 8.00 -16.27
CA ALA A 52 3.53 6.83 -17.13
C ALA A 52 4.00 5.56 -16.42
N ARG A 53 4.97 5.69 -15.51
CA ARG A 53 5.54 4.55 -14.77
C ARG A 53 4.61 4.01 -13.67
N CYS A 54 3.70 4.85 -13.18
CA CYS A 54 2.75 4.46 -12.13
C CYS A 54 1.37 4.12 -12.69
N ARG A 55 1.14 4.32 -13.98
CA ARG A 55 -0.20 4.18 -14.58
C ARG A 55 -0.76 2.78 -14.46
N SER A 56 0.10 1.76 -14.51
CA SER A 56 -0.30 0.36 -14.41
C SER A 56 -0.43 -0.13 -12.96
N LEU A 57 -0.03 0.66 -11.99
CA LEU A 57 -0.11 0.26 -10.58
C LEU A 57 -1.55 0.34 -10.09
N SER A 58 -1.92 -0.56 -9.20
CA SER A 58 -3.23 -0.53 -8.55
C SER A 58 -3.37 0.69 -7.64
N LEU A 59 -4.59 0.99 -7.24
CA LEU A 59 -4.84 2.06 -6.27
C LEU A 59 -4.10 1.79 -4.96
N GLY A 60 -4.11 0.54 -4.47
CA GLY A 60 -3.39 0.17 -3.26
C GLY A 60 -1.89 0.43 -3.37
N ASP A 61 -1.28 0.06 -4.51
CA ASP A 61 0.14 0.31 -4.76
C ASP A 61 0.44 1.81 -4.74
N ARG A 62 -0.40 2.59 -5.42
CA ARG A 62 -0.22 4.05 -5.48
C ARG A 62 -0.44 4.70 -4.11
N ALA A 63 -1.37 4.17 -3.31
CA ALA A 63 -1.59 4.65 -1.94
C ALA A 63 -0.35 4.40 -1.07
N CYS A 64 0.27 3.23 -1.21
CA CYS A 64 1.50 2.90 -0.49
C CYS A 64 2.64 3.85 -0.87
N LEU A 65 2.83 4.11 -2.16
CA LEU A 65 3.85 5.04 -2.65
C LEU A 65 3.60 6.47 -2.16
N ALA A 66 2.35 6.93 -2.22
CA ALA A 66 1.99 8.27 -1.75
C ALA A 66 2.27 8.43 -0.25
N PHE A 67 1.98 7.40 0.53
CA PHE A 67 2.23 7.42 1.97
C PHE A 67 3.73 7.44 2.27
N GLY A 68 4.52 6.62 1.58
CA GLY A 68 5.97 6.62 1.72
C GLY A 68 6.58 7.98 1.39
N ARG A 69 6.10 8.59 0.30
CA ARG A 69 6.55 9.93 -0.10
C ARG A 69 6.19 10.99 0.94
N ARG A 70 4.98 10.94 1.50
CA ARG A 70 4.54 11.88 2.55
C ARG A 70 5.45 11.83 3.77
N LEU A 71 5.85 10.62 4.18
CA LEU A 71 6.69 10.42 5.35
C LEU A 71 8.18 10.55 5.07
N GLY A 72 8.58 10.60 3.81
CA GLY A 72 9.99 10.59 3.43
C GLY A 72 10.68 9.27 3.76
N LEU A 73 9.91 8.17 3.80
CA LEU A 73 10.44 6.84 4.11
C LEU A 73 10.52 5.99 2.85
N PRO A 74 11.50 5.08 2.77
CA PRO A 74 11.56 4.16 1.64
C PRO A 74 10.37 3.19 1.66
N VAL A 75 9.95 2.76 0.47
CA VAL A 75 8.89 1.77 0.30
C VAL A 75 9.53 0.45 -0.09
N LEU A 76 9.23 -0.60 0.67
CA LEU A 76 9.70 -1.95 0.38
C LEU A 76 8.70 -2.66 -0.51
N THR A 77 9.19 -3.34 -1.54
CA THR A 77 8.35 -4.12 -2.44
C THR A 77 9.12 -5.30 -3.00
N THR A 78 8.41 -6.36 -3.35
CA THR A 78 8.97 -7.49 -4.10
C THR A 78 8.75 -7.32 -5.60
N ASP A 79 7.99 -6.29 -6.01
CA ASP A 79 7.69 -6.02 -7.41
C ASP A 79 8.75 -5.11 -8.01
N ARG A 80 9.56 -5.66 -8.92
CA ARG A 80 10.64 -4.92 -9.57
C ARG A 80 10.15 -3.77 -10.43
N ALA A 81 8.91 -3.81 -10.91
CA ALA A 81 8.35 -2.73 -11.72
C ALA A 81 8.29 -1.41 -10.95
N TRP A 82 8.23 -1.47 -9.61
CA TRP A 82 8.20 -0.26 -8.79
C TRP A 82 9.52 0.50 -8.78
N ARG A 83 10.64 -0.16 -9.13
CA ARG A 83 11.95 0.49 -9.14
C ARG A 83 11.97 1.69 -10.08
N ASP A 84 11.21 1.61 -11.17
CA ASP A 84 11.18 2.65 -12.19
C ASP A 84 10.11 3.71 -11.92
N ALA A 85 9.36 3.59 -10.83
CA ALA A 85 8.32 4.54 -10.46
C ALA A 85 8.92 5.76 -9.76
N GLU A 86 9.58 6.62 -10.49
CA GLU A 86 10.24 7.83 -9.98
C GLU A 86 9.23 8.84 -9.43
N VAL A 87 8.76 8.61 -8.21
CA VAL A 87 7.67 9.39 -7.61
C VAL A 87 8.10 10.17 -6.36
N GLY A 88 9.40 10.41 -6.22
CA GLY A 88 9.92 11.17 -5.07
C GLY A 88 10.01 10.36 -3.79
N VAL A 89 10.04 9.03 -3.89
CA VAL A 89 10.23 8.13 -2.75
C VAL A 89 11.23 7.04 -3.14
N GLU A 90 12.08 6.67 -2.19
CA GLU A 90 13.00 5.56 -2.40
C GLU A 90 12.23 4.25 -2.41
N VAL A 91 12.39 3.45 -3.45
CA VAL A 91 11.79 2.13 -3.57
C VAL A 91 12.88 1.09 -3.41
N VAL A 92 12.74 0.23 -2.40
CA VAL A 92 13.67 -0.86 -2.13
C VAL A 92 13.00 -2.17 -2.53
N VAL A 93 13.53 -2.82 -3.56
CA VAL A 93 13.04 -4.11 -4.03
C VAL A 93 13.70 -5.22 -3.22
N VAL A 94 12.89 -6.05 -2.57
CA VAL A 94 13.36 -7.19 -1.78
C VAL A 94 12.84 -8.49 -2.40
N ARG A 95 13.52 -9.58 -2.10
CA ARG A 95 13.15 -10.89 -2.60
C ARG A 95 12.87 -11.85 -1.47
#